data_60961e349fe3a22c2d9a9c4640d6a8e7
#
_entry.id   60961e349fe3a22c2d9a9c4640d6a8e7
#
_cell.length_a   1.000
_cell.length_b   1.000
_cell.length_c   1.000
_cell.angle_alpha   90.00
_cell.angle_beta   90.00
_cell.angle_gamma   90.00
#
_symmetry.space_group_name_H-M   'P 1'
#
loop_
_entity.id
_entity.type
_entity.pdbx_description
1 polymer ?
#
loop_
_entity_poly.entity_id
_entity_poly.type
_entity_poly.pdbx_seq_one_letter_code
_entity_poly.pdbx_strand_id
1 'polypeptide(L)'
;MRLALSLIAVSSLLLACGGGGGDSPTGLPAGEPLALSSSNYVTVAQEALSSSSYVVDASSLATGVQTADTQVLIDFAQAQAARLGGWFGQSTPLATGVTQSGTEACSGGGTLSVSVTDANNSGTPDAGDSASVTASNCSLDGITYNGSFSLLINSLSGDLINPPYAAAFTLGFNNLSAQSAAATTSGSGQVSLSVNAVSASEGSVSLAASSFSQTSVFGGTTYQRTLTSYQAYSNFTSLATTTSVNGTVTSSALGGRSVSLATTTPFVRASGALYPAVGQATATGASGGRVRISALDGSTVLIELDANGDGSYEESTTRLWSSLV
;
A
#
# COMPACT_ATOMS: atom_id res chain seq x y z
N MET A 1 27.46 28.51 -36.16
CA MET A 1 28.14 27.43 -35.42
C MET A 1 27.15 26.32 -35.24
N ARG A 2 27.25 25.28 -36.10
CA ARG A 2 26.28 24.17 -36.17
C ARG A 2 26.83 23.02 -35.33
N LEU A 3 26.11 22.58 -34.29
CA LEU A 3 26.40 21.35 -33.58
C LEU A 3 25.63 20.20 -34.20
N ALA A 4 26.36 19.19 -34.63
CA ALA A 4 25.83 17.96 -35.18
C ALA A 4 25.33 17.02 -34.06
N LEU A 5 24.11 16.54 -34.22
CA LEU A 5 23.51 15.49 -33.39
C LEU A 5 23.87 14.13 -34.01
N SER A 6 24.63 13.32 -33.29
CA SER A 6 24.89 11.93 -33.68
C SER A 6 23.75 11.02 -33.20
N LEU A 7 23.03 10.46 -34.15
CA LEU A 7 22.06 9.37 -33.95
C LEU A 7 22.81 8.06 -33.77
N ILE A 8 22.66 7.41 -32.62
CA ILE A 8 23.05 6.01 -32.42
C ILE A 8 21.80 5.16 -32.66
N ALA A 9 21.81 4.42 -33.76
CA ALA A 9 20.80 3.41 -34.06
C ALA A 9 21.08 2.14 -33.24
N VAL A 10 20.15 1.76 -32.37
CA VAL A 10 20.14 0.45 -31.72
C VAL A 10 19.17 -0.45 -32.45
N SER A 11 19.71 -1.50 -33.05
CA SER A 11 18.99 -2.51 -33.82
C SER A 11 18.16 -3.41 -32.91
N SER A 12 16.86 -3.43 -33.11
CA SER A 12 15.89 -4.31 -32.47
C SER A 12 15.95 -5.72 -33.08
N LEU A 13 16.23 -6.72 -32.26
CA LEU A 13 15.95 -8.13 -32.58
C LEU A 13 14.53 -8.46 -32.07
N LEU A 14 13.61 -8.58 -33.00
CA LEU A 14 12.28 -9.14 -32.81
C LEU A 14 12.39 -10.67 -32.80
N LEU A 15 12.11 -11.29 -31.67
CA LEU A 15 11.71 -12.69 -31.59
C LEU A 15 10.22 -12.73 -31.25
N ALA A 16 9.41 -12.94 -32.26
CA ALA A 16 8.01 -13.23 -32.14
C ALA A 16 7.85 -14.70 -31.72
N CYS A 17 7.13 -14.96 -30.60
CA CYS A 17 6.47 -16.24 -30.38
C CYS A 17 5.07 -15.94 -29.84
N GLY A 18 4.06 -16.36 -30.60
CA GLY A 18 2.66 -16.11 -30.33
C GLY A 18 2.12 -17.07 -29.26
N GLY A 19 1.08 -16.60 -28.54
CA GLY A 19 0.27 -17.40 -27.63
C GLY A 19 -0.68 -16.47 -26.89
N GLY A 20 -1.96 -16.41 -27.30
CA GLY A 20 -2.99 -15.61 -26.67
C GLY A 20 -3.31 -16.14 -25.27
N GLY A 21 -3.27 -15.26 -24.30
CA GLY A 21 -3.77 -15.43 -22.94
C GLY A 21 -3.92 -14.03 -22.36
N GLY A 22 -5.09 -13.72 -21.81
CA GLY A 22 -5.35 -12.43 -21.21
C GLY A 22 -4.36 -12.12 -20.08
N ASP A 23 -3.47 -11.17 -20.32
CA ASP A 23 -2.46 -10.75 -19.34
C ASP A 23 -3.12 -9.92 -18.25
N SER A 24 -3.31 -10.55 -17.09
CA SER A 24 -3.34 -9.80 -15.84
C SER A 24 -2.01 -9.05 -15.72
N PRO A 25 -1.96 -7.78 -15.29
CA PRO A 25 -0.71 -7.08 -15.06
C PRO A 25 0.09 -7.86 -14.02
N THR A 26 1.06 -8.62 -14.50
CA THR A 26 1.99 -9.35 -13.67
C THR A 26 2.88 -8.33 -12.97
N GLY A 27 2.75 -8.23 -11.64
CA GLY A 27 3.72 -7.52 -10.83
C GLY A 27 5.14 -8.05 -11.12
N LEU A 28 6.15 -7.28 -10.73
CA LEU A 28 7.52 -7.74 -10.82
C LEU A 28 7.63 -9.10 -10.12
N PRO A 29 8.23 -10.13 -10.75
CA PRO A 29 8.50 -11.38 -10.08
C PRO A 29 9.39 -11.12 -8.85
N ALA A 30 9.40 -12.03 -7.88
CA ALA A 30 10.29 -11.94 -6.73
C ALA A 30 11.72 -11.72 -7.22
N GLY A 31 12.24 -10.50 -7.08
CA GLY A 31 13.54 -10.09 -7.60
C GLY A 31 14.66 -10.73 -6.80
N GLU A 32 15.79 -11.00 -7.44
CA GLU A 32 17.00 -11.35 -6.72
C GLU A 32 17.42 -10.19 -5.79
N PRO A 33 18.06 -10.46 -4.63
CA PRO A 33 18.53 -9.42 -3.74
C PRO A 33 19.48 -8.43 -4.44
N LEU A 34 19.30 -7.13 -4.18
CA LEU A 34 20.12 -6.07 -4.73
C LEU A 34 21.49 -6.05 -4.10
N ALA A 35 22.56 -6.02 -4.90
CA ALA A 35 23.89 -5.67 -4.42
C ALA A 35 23.91 -4.17 -4.06
N LEU A 36 24.17 -3.87 -2.78
CA LEU A 36 24.21 -2.50 -2.28
C LEU A 36 25.55 -1.83 -2.61
N SER A 37 25.50 -0.53 -2.89
CA SER A 37 26.66 0.26 -3.30
C SER A 37 26.42 1.75 -3.06
N SER A 38 27.49 2.55 -3.14
CA SER A 38 27.45 4.01 -3.09
C SER A 38 26.53 4.66 -4.14
N SER A 39 26.28 3.98 -5.24
CA SER A 39 25.41 4.51 -6.29
C SER A 39 23.92 4.26 -6.07
N ASN A 40 23.52 3.36 -5.18
CA ASN A 40 22.12 2.96 -5.03
C ASN A 40 21.55 3.05 -3.60
N TYR A 41 22.35 3.21 -2.56
CA TYR A 41 21.86 3.14 -1.17
C TYR A 41 20.85 4.22 -0.80
N VAL A 42 20.93 5.41 -1.41
CA VAL A 42 19.91 6.46 -1.20
C VAL A 42 18.57 6.07 -1.84
N THR A 43 18.60 5.49 -3.06
CA THR A 43 17.40 4.98 -3.72
C THR A 43 16.77 3.83 -2.92
N VAL A 44 17.60 2.96 -2.34
CA VAL A 44 17.11 1.89 -1.43
C VAL A 44 16.39 2.49 -0.22
N ALA A 45 16.94 3.55 0.38
CA ALA A 45 16.29 4.23 1.49
C ALA A 45 14.94 4.86 1.08
N GLN A 46 14.87 5.48 -0.11
CA GLN A 46 13.62 6.02 -0.67
C GLN A 46 12.57 4.92 -0.86
N GLU A 47 12.95 3.77 -1.46
CA GLU A 47 12.03 2.65 -1.65
C GLU A 47 11.56 2.03 -0.32
N ALA A 48 12.45 1.93 0.67
CA ALA A 48 12.11 1.45 2.01
C ALA A 48 11.09 2.36 2.70
N LEU A 49 11.31 3.67 2.66
CA LEU A 49 10.43 4.67 3.27
C LEU A 49 9.10 4.78 2.54
N SER A 50 9.11 4.80 1.20
CA SER A 50 7.88 4.81 0.41
C SER A 50 7.03 3.56 0.64
N SER A 51 7.63 2.39 0.87
CA SER A 51 6.89 1.18 1.20
C SER A 51 6.28 1.23 2.61
N SER A 52 6.88 1.96 3.55
CA SER A 52 6.36 2.12 4.91
C SER A 52 5.13 3.02 4.99
N SER A 53 4.91 3.88 4.01
CA SER A 53 3.76 4.80 3.97
C SER A 53 2.42 4.07 3.90
N TYR A 54 2.35 2.86 3.32
CA TYR A 54 1.12 2.05 3.27
C TYR A 54 0.43 1.85 4.62
N VAL A 55 1.16 1.96 5.73
CA VAL A 55 0.64 1.73 7.09
C VAL A 55 0.40 3.00 7.85
N VAL A 56 1.26 3.99 7.67
CA VAL A 56 1.03 5.32 8.25
C VAL A 56 -0.32 5.83 7.76
N ASP A 57 -0.63 5.52 6.53
CA ASP A 57 -1.84 5.95 5.88
C ASP A 57 -3.05 5.10 6.34
N ALA A 58 -2.91 3.79 6.57
CA ALA A 58 -3.97 2.99 7.18
C ALA A 58 -4.33 3.48 8.61
N SER A 59 -3.40 4.10 9.35
CA SER A 59 -3.71 4.74 10.63
C SER A 59 -4.48 6.05 10.48
N SER A 60 -4.40 6.73 9.33
CA SER A 60 -5.17 7.93 9.03
C SER A 60 -6.67 7.66 8.90
N LEU A 61 -7.06 6.41 8.64
CA LEU A 61 -8.46 5.96 8.63
C LEU A 61 -9.18 6.13 9.95
N ALA A 62 -8.47 5.84 11.03
CA ALA A 62 -9.03 6.04 12.35
C ALA A 62 -9.06 7.54 12.73
N THR A 63 -8.28 8.40 12.08
CA THR A 63 -8.13 9.82 12.41
C THR A 63 -8.64 10.80 11.35
N GLY A 64 -9.02 10.33 10.15
CA GLY A 64 -9.61 11.16 9.09
C GLY A 64 -8.65 12.15 8.39
N VAL A 65 -7.33 11.96 8.49
CA VAL A 65 -6.33 12.84 7.85
C VAL A 65 -5.72 12.15 6.63
N GLN A 66 -5.92 12.70 5.43
CA GLN A 66 -5.42 12.16 4.16
C GLN A 66 -4.01 12.65 3.85
N THR A 67 -3.14 11.74 3.39
CA THR A 67 -1.87 12.08 2.71
C THR A 67 -1.44 11.00 1.71
N ALA A 68 -1.08 11.41 0.48
CA ALA A 68 -0.31 10.73 -0.60
C ALA A 68 -0.94 9.62 -1.46
N ASP A 69 -0.49 9.58 -2.74
CA ASP A 69 -1.08 8.89 -3.90
C ASP A 69 -1.18 7.36 -3.88
N THR A 70 -0.49 6.66 -3.01
CA THR A 70 -0.51 5.19 -2.90
C THR A 70 -1.70 4.64 -2.12
N GLN A 71 -2.31 5.48 -1.32
CA GLN A 71 -3.38 5.19 -0.40
C GLN A 71 -4.73 5.04 -1.08
N VAL A 72 -4.90 5.66 -2.24
CA VAL A 72 -6.17 5.79 -2.95
C VAL A 72 -6.92 4.45 -3.11
N LEU A 73 -6.21 3.33 -3.29
CA LEU A 73 -6.85 2.01 -3.46
C LEU A 73 -7.37 1.44 -2.13
N ILE A 74 -6.58 1.58 -1.06
CA ILE A 74 -6.98 1.10 0.28
C ILE A 74 -8.07 2.00 0.83
N ASP A 75 -7.96 3.32 0.67
CA ASP A 75 -8.97 4.30 1.07
C ASP A 75 -10.31 4.07 0.35
N PHE A 76 -10.24 3.80 -0.96
CA PHE A 76 -11.43 3.45 -1.73
C PHE A 76 -12.09 2.18 -1.18
N ALA A 77 -11.31 1.10 -0.95
CA ALA A 77 -11.83 -0.16 -0.41
C ALA A 77 -12.47 0.04 0.96
N GLN A 78 -11.90 0.89 1.79
CA GLN A 78 -12.39 1.18 3.15
C GLN A 78 -13.61 2.10 3.14
N ALA A 79 -13.63 3.12 2.28
CA ALA A 79 -14.81 3.96 2.09
C ALA A 79 -16.01 3.10 1.66
N GLN A 80 -15.78 2.10 0.81
CA GLN A 80 -16.83 1.16 0.43
C GLN A 80 -17.18 0.21 1.60
N ALA A 81 -16.19 -0.28 2.37
CA ALA A 81 -16.43 -1.12 3.54
C ALA A 81 -17.30 -0.41 4.60
N ALA A 82 -17.05 0.88 4.86
CA ALA A 82 -17.89 1.68 5.77
C ALA A 82 -19.35 1.80 5.32
N ARG A 83 -19.62 1.73 4.00
CA ARG A 83 -20.97 1.77 3.42
C ARG A 83 -21.69 0.42 3.49
N LEU A 84 -20.96 -0.69 3.72
CA LEU A 84 -21.55 -2.04 3.72
C LEU A 84 -22.65 -2.20 4.77
N GLY A 85 -22.57 -1.54 5.93
CA GLY A 85 -23.61 -1.56 6.95
C GLY A 85 -25.00 -1.21 6.42
N GLY A 86 -25.08 -0.29 5.45
CA GLY A 86 -26.34 0.07 4.78
C GLY A 86 -26.87 -1.02 3.83
N TRP A 87 -26.00 -1.90 3.32
CA TRP A 87 -26.39 -2.99 2.43
C TRP A 87 -26.91 -4.20 3.18
N PHE A 88 -26.32 -4.53 4.35
CA PHE A 88 -26.79 -5.65 5.20
C PHE A 88 -28.19 -5.40 5.75
N GLY A 89 -28.55 -4.16 6.09
CA GLY A 89 -29.86 -3.81 6.65
C GLY A 89 -31.04 -3.82 5.67
N GLN A 90 -30.82 -4.06 4.38
CA GLN A 90 -31.88 -4.07 3.35
C GLN A 90 -32.44 -5.48 3.06
N SER A 91 -31.88 -6.52 3.68
CA SER A 91 -32.32 -7.90 3.45
C SER A 91 -33.63 -8.21 4.19
N THR A 92 -34.62 -8.74 3.46
CA THR A 92 -35.70 -9.51 4.10
C THR A 92 -35.12 -10.84 4.60
N PRO A 93 -35.44 -11.29 5.84
CA PRO A 93 -34.90 -12.56 6.37
C PRO A 93 -35.25 -13.72 5.45
N LEU A 94 -34.28 -14.28 4.76
CA LEU A 94 -34.36 -15.51 3.97
C LEU A 94 -33.29 -16.47 4.45
N ALA A 95 -33.50 -17.77 4.22
CA ALA A 95 -32.61 -18.82 4.70
C ALA A 95 -31.12 -18.57 4.43
N THR A 96 -30.26 -19.06 5.33
CA THR A 96 -28.79 -18.98 5.37
C THR A 96 -28.05 -18.64 4.08
N GLY A 97 -27.20 -17.58 4.13
CA GLY A 97 -26.30 -17.21 3.04
C GLY A 97 -26.96 -16.34 1.95
N VAL A 98 -27.57 -15.22 2.33
CA VAL A 98 -28.21 -14.29 1.38
C VAL A 98 -27.17 -13.40 0.72
N THR A 99 -27.09 -13.47 -0.62
CA THR A 99 -26.33 -12.52 -1.42
C THR A 99 -27.25 -11.45 -1.96
N GLN A 100 -26.91 -10.19 -1.68
CA GLN A 100 -27.56 -9.03 -2.28
C GLN A 100 -26.59 -8.35 -3.24
N SER A 101 -27.13 -7.89 -4.38
CA SER A 101 -26.34 -7.18 -5.39
C SER A 101 -27.07 -5.93 -5.83
N GLY A 102 -26.32 -4.87 -6.07
CA GLY A 102 -26.84 -3.62 -6.60
C GLY A 102 -25.80 -2.88 -7.41
N THR A 103 -26.26 -1.94 -8.20
CA THR A 103 -25.39 -1.06 -8.97
C THR A 103 -25.80 0.38 -8.71
N GLU A 104 -24.84 1.21 -8.36
CA GLU A 104 -25.00 2.64 -8.11
C GLU A 104 -24.27 3.45 -9.18
N ALA A 105 -24.82 4.59 -9.55
CA ALA A 105 -24.12 5.57 -10.37
C ALA A 105 -23.14 6.36 -9.50
N CYS A 106 -21.90 6.54 -9.98
CA CYS A 106 -20.91 7.38 -9.32
C CYS A 106 -21.17 8.87 -9.62
N SER A 107 -20.85 9.75 -8.68
CA SER A 107 -21.20 11.19 -8.76
C SER A 107 -20.58 11.91 -9.95
N GLY A 108 -19.42 11.49 -10.41
CA GLY A 108 -18.72 12.01 -11.58
C GLY A 108 -18.88 11.16 -12.85
N GLY A 109 -19.76 10.14 -12.83
CA GLY A 109 -20.01 9.22 -13.95
C GLY A 109 -19.47 7.81 -13.70
N GLY A 110 -19.87 6.87 -14.56
CA GLY A 110 -19.58 5.45 -14.36
C GLY A 110 -20.44 4.79 -13.29
N THR A 111 -20.10 3.57 -12.93
CA THR A 111 -20.91 2.75 -12.01
C THR A 111 -20.05 1.98 -11.01
N LEU A 112 -20.65 1.73 -9.84
CA LEU A 112 -20.14 0.87 -8.80
C LEU A 112 -21.14 -0.28 -8.61
N SER A 113 -20.72 -1.51 -8.88
CA SER A 113 -21.50 -2.71 -8.61
C SER A 113 -21.03 -3.33 -7.31
N VAL A 114 -21.95 -3.59 -6.40
CA VAL A 114 -21.67 -4.16 -5.07
C VAL A 114 -22.46 -5.45 -4.94
N SER A 115 -21.81 -6.50 -4.44
CA SER A 115 -22.45 -7.75 -4.04
C SER A 115 -22.02 -8.08 -2.62
N VAL A 116 -22.97 -8.25 -1.72
CA VAL A 116 -22.73 -8.54 -0.29
C VAL A 116 -23.35 -9.88 0.05
N THR A 117 -22.60 -10.69 0.78
CA THR A 117 -23.06 -11.99 1.29
C THR A 117 -23.06 -11.94 2.81
N ASP A 118 -24.23 -12.06 3.41
CA ASP A 118 -24.45 -12.24 4.84
C ASP A 118 -24.44 -13.76 5.11
N ALA A 119 -23.37 -14.27 5.69
CA ALA A 119 -23.12 -15.69 5.81
C ALA A 119 -24.09 -16.40 6.78
N ASN A 120 -24.48 -15.71 7.84
CA ASN A 120 -25.35 -16.23 8.91
C ASN A 120 -26.75 -15.64 8.93
N ASN A 121 -27.05 -14.68 8.01
CA ASN A 121 -28.31 -13.96 7.91
C ASN A 121 -28.66 -13.15 9.18
N SER A 122 -27.64 -12.54 9.78
CA SER A 122 -27.80 -11.68 10.96
C SER A 122 -28.44 -10.32 10.63
N GLY A 123 -28.32 -9.86 9.38
CA GLY A 123 -28.72 -8.54 8.92
C GLY A 123 -27.75 -7.42 9.36
N THR A 124 -26.62 -7.77 9.95
CA THR A 124 -25.57 -6.85 10.39
C THR A 124 -24.20 -7.40 10.00
N PRO A 125 -23.20 -6.51 9.72
CA PRO A 125 -21.84 -6.99 9.44
C PRO A 125 -21.30 -7.81 10.60
N ASP A 126 -20.82 -9.02 10.31
CA ASP A 126 -20.16 -9.87 11.30
C ASP A 126 -19.11 -10.82 10.65
N ALA A 127 -18.49 -11.66 11.48
CA ALA A 127 -17.45 -12.58 11.01
C ALA A 127 -18.01 -13.62 10.01
N GLY A 128 -17.36 -13.77 8.89
CA GLY A 128 -17.76 -14.64 7.77
C GLY A 128 -18.46 -13.91 6.63
N ASP A 129 -18.92 -12.70 6.87
CA ASP A 129 -19.55 -11.88 5.84
C ASP A 129 -18.53 -11.38 4.81
N SER A 130 -18.99 -11.22 3.59
CA SER A 130 -18.13 -10.80 2.51
C SER A 130 -18.80 -9.82 1.55
N ALA A 131 -17.99 -9.03 0.87
CA ALA A 131 -18.44 -8.16 -0.19
C ALA A 131 -17.50 -8.24 -1.40
N SER A 132 -18.05 -8.04 -2.58
CA SER A 132 -17.33 -7.81 -3.82
C SER A 132 -17.78 -6.49 -4.42
N VAL A 133 -16.82 -5.66 -4.79
CA VAL A 133 -17.08 -4.34 -5.37
C VAL A 133 -16.37 -4.24 -6.70
N THR A 134 -17.10 -3.86 -7.75
CA THR A 134 -16.55 -3.63 -9.09
C THR A 134 -16.82 -2.20 -9.51
N ALA A 135 -15.78 -1.47 -9.82
CA ALA A 135 -15.84 -0.13 -10.38
C ALA A 135 -15.68 -0.18 -11.90
N SER A 136 -16.57 0.50 -12.61
CA SER A 136 -16.55 0.65 -14.07
C SER A 136 -16.58 2.12 -14.42
N ASN A 137 -15.40 2.70 -14.68
CA ASN A 137 -15.21 4.14 -14.91
C ASN A 137 -15.87 4.99 -13.82
N CYS A 138 -15.87 4.50 -12.59
CA CYS A 138 -16.52 5.14 -11.45
C CYS A 138 -15.72 6.37 -11.02
N SER A 139 -16.21 7.55 -11.31
CA SER A 139 -15.57 8.81 -10.93
C SER A 139 -16.15 9.35 -9.64
N LEU A 140 -15.28 9.48 -8.62
CA LEU A 140 -15.59 10.04 -7.30
C LEU A 140 -14.51 11.05 -6.96
N ASP A 141 -14.90 12.27 -6.58
CA ASP A 141 -13.99 13.33 -6.12
C ASP A 141 -12.80 13.61 -7.07
N GLY A 142 -13.03 13.51 -8.40
CA GLY A 142 -12.01 13.73 -9.43
C GLY A 142 -11.07 12.55 -9.67
N ILE A 143 -11.29 11.40 -9.02
CA ILE A 143 -10.57 10.15 -9.25
C ILE A 143 -11.49 9.17 -9.96
N THR A 144 -10.99 8.53 -11.02
CA THR A 144 -11.71 7.48 -11.76
C THR A 144 -11.19 6.11 -11.37
N TYR A 145 -12.07 5.26 -10.88
CA TYR A 145 -11.78 3.90 -10.45
C TYR A 145 -12.23 2.88 -11.49
N ASN A 146 -11.40 1.85 -11.72
CA ASN A 146 -11.71 0.68 -12.53
C ASN A 146 -11.17 -0.59 -11.86
N GLY A 147 -11.78 -1.75 -12.18
CA GLY A 147 -11.38 -3.04 -11.60
C GLY A 147 -12.23 -3.42 -10.40
N SER A 148 -11.76 -4.36 -9.61
CA SER A 148 -12.55 -4.87 -8.48
C SER A 148 -11.71 -5.16 -7.25
N PHE A 149 -12.39 -5.18 -6.10
CA PHE A 149 -11.84 -5.75 -4.87
C PHE A 149 -12.90 -6.59 -4.16
N SER A 150 -12.44 -7.50 -3.32
CA SER A 150 -13.24 -8.28 -2.39
C SER A 150 -12.85 -7.97 -0.96
N LEU A 151 -13.80 -8.09 -0.05
CA LEU A 151 -13.61 -7.96 1.38
C LEU A 151 -14.23 -9.15 2.07
N LEU A 152 -13.52 -9.76 3.01
CA LEU A 152 -14.01 -10.76 3.95
C LEU A 152 -13.81 -10.24 5.37
N ILE A 153 -14.84 -10.27 6.17
CA ILE A 153 -14.77 -9.96 7.61
C ILE A 153 -14.31 -11.22 8.34
N ASN A 154 -13.08 -11.23 8.82
CA ASN A 154 -12.53 -12.37 9.57
C ASN A 154 -12.98 -12.34 11.05
N SER A 155 -13.07 -11.15 11.62
CA SER A 155 -13.62 -10.91 12.96
C SER A 155 -14.10 -9.48 13.08
N LEU A 156 -15.14 -9.28 13.90
CA LEU A 156 -15.67 -7.96 14.22
C LEU A 156 -16.20 -7.98 15.65
N SER A 157 -15.83 -6.98 16.42
CA SER A 157 -16.37 -6.69 17.76
C SER A 157 -16.61 -5.18 17.88
N GLY A 158 -17.78 -4.79 18.28
CA GLY A 158 -18.20 -3.38 18.31
C GLY A 158 -18.77 -2.89 16.98
N ASP A 159 -18.93 -1.58 16.85
CA ASP A 159 -19.47 -0.91 15.67
C ASP A 159 -18.32 -0.27 14.89
N LEU A 160 -18.16 -0.63 13.60
CA LEU A 160 -17.08 -0.13 12.73
C LEU A 160 -17.06 1.41 12.58
N ILE A 161 -18.14 2.08 12.91
CA ILE A 161 -18.28 3.54 12.79
C ILE A 161 -17.93 4.24 14.12
N ASN A 162 -18.25 3.60 15.25
CA ASN A 162 -18.15 4.21 16.56
C ASN A 162 -17.21 3.42 17.48
N PRO A 163 -16.02 3.93 17.80
CA PRO A 163 -15.14 3.28 18.79
C PRO A 163 -15.82 3.16 20.18
N PRO A 164 -15.48 2.12 20.97
CA PRO A 164 -14.42 1.14 20.68
C PRO A 164 -14.88 0.00 19.76
N TYR A 165 -14.00 -0.39 18.83
CA TYR A 165 -14.21 -1.60 18.03
C TYR A 165 -12.89 -2.30 17.69
N ALA A 166 -12.96 -3.60 17.42
CA ALA A 166 -11.86 -4.36 16.84
C ALA A 166 -12.36 -5.16 15.63
N ALA A 167 -11.63 -5.10 14.53
CA ALA A 167 -11.99 -5.77 13.29
C ALA A 167 -10.76 -6.32 12.57
N ALA A 168 -10.94 -7.47 11.92
CA ALA A 168 -9.95 -8.03 11.01
C ALA A 168 -10.61 -8.36 9.66
N PHE A 169 -9.94 -7.95 8.58
CA PHE A 169 -10.41 -8.09 7.22
C PHE A 169 -9.36 -8.76 6.33
N THR A 170 -9.84 -9.46 5.31
CA THR A 170 -9.04 -9.83 4.15
C THR A 170 -9.54 -9.06 2.95
N LEU A 171 -8.67 -8.28 2.32
CA LEU A 171 -8.93 -7.51 1.11
C LEU A 171 -8.22 -8.19 -0.07
N GLY A 172 -8.95 -8.54 -1.12
CA GLY A 172 -8.41 -9.07 -2.36
C GLY A 172 -8.58 -8.04 -3.48
N PHE A 173 -7.50 -7.59 -4.08
CA PHE A 173 -7.50 -6.62 -5.17
C PHE A 173 -7.28 -7.34 -6.50
N ASN A 174 -8.15 -7.06 -7.47
CA ASN A 174 -8.04 -7.60 -8.83
C ASN A 174 -8.00 -6.43 -9.81
N ASN A 175 -6.78 -5.99 -10.12
CA ASN A 175 -6.52 -4.86 -11.00
C ASN A 175 -7.33 -3.61 -10.63
N LEU A 176 -7.57 -3.39 -9.35
CA LEU A 176 -8.20 -2.15 -8.93
C LEU A 176 -7.27 -1.01 -9.28
N SER A 177 -7.75 -0.06 -10.05
CA SER A 177 -7.00 1.12 -10.47
C SER A 177 -7.72 2.39 -10.08
N ALA A 178 -6.95 3.41 -9.78
CA ALA A 178 -7.37 4.78 -9.51
C ALA A 178 -6.59 5.72 -10.42
N GLN A 179 -7.29 6.54 -11.18
CA GLN A 179 -6.72 7.51 -12.11
C GLN A 179 -7.13 8.91 -11.73
N SER A 180 -6.15 9.75 -11.44
CA SER A 180 -6.28 11.21 -11.29
C SER A 180 -5.73 11.93 -12.53
N ALA A 181 -5.81 13.27 -12.54
CA ALA A 181 -5.16 14.08 -13.59
C ALA A 181 -3.62 13.95 -13.59
N ALA A 182 -3.00 13.61 -12.45
CA ALA A 182 -1.56 13.57 -12.28
C ALA A 182 -0.96 12.17 -12.37
N ALA A 183 -1.71 11.13 -11.97
CA ALA A 183 -1.20 9.78 -11.82
C ALA A 183 -2.28 8.72 -12.05
N THR A 184 -1.82 7.53 -12.42
CA THR A 184 -2.63 6.31 -12.39
C THR A 184 -1.94 5.31 -11.49
N THR A 185 -2.67 4.73 -10.54
CA THR A 185 -2.17 3.66 -9.68
C THR A 185 -3.08 2.45 -9.81
N SER A 186 -2.50 1.25 -9.90
CA SER A 186 -3.25 0.00 -9.90
C SER A 186 -2.63 -0.99 -8.93
N GLY A 187 -3.46 -1.86 -8.33
CA GLY A 187 -3.03 -2.86 -7.37
C GLY A 187 -3.68 -4.21 -7.59
N SER A 188 -2.92 -5.27 -7.29
CA SER A 188 -3.36 -6.67 -7.34
C SER A 188 -2.72 -7.46 -6.21
N GLY A 189 -3.46 -8.41 -5.67
CA GLY A 189 -3.00 -9.27 -4.57
C GLY A 189 -3.93 -9.22 -3.37
N GLN A 190 -3.49 -9.84 -2.28
CA GLN A 190 -4.27 -9.94 -1.05
C GLN A 190 -3.56 -9.22 0.10
N VAL A 191 -4.35 -8.51 0.89
CA VAL A 191 -3.91 -7.78 2.08
C VAL A 191 -4.82 -8.16 3.24
N SER A 192 -4.22 -8.54 4.37
CA SER A 192 -4.92 -8.67 5.66
C SER A 192 -4.77 -7.37 6.43
N LEU A 193 -5.87 -6.85 6.93
CA LEU A 193 -5.94 -5.62 7.71
C LEU A 193 -6.58 -5.93 9.05
N SER A 194 -5.96 -5.51 10.16
CA SER A 194 -6.57 -5.55 11.48
C SER A 194 -6.56 -4.16 12.10
N VAL A 195 -7.68 -3.76 12.66
CA VAL A 195 -7.88 -2.47 13.31
C VAL A 195 -8.35 -2.72 14.73
N ASN A 196 -7.76 -2.01 15.69
CA ASN A 196 -8.26 -1.93 17.05
C ASN A 196 -8.39 -0.45 17.41
N ALA A 197 -9.60 0.09 17.33
CA ALA A 197 -9.92 1.48 17.66
C ALA A 197 -10.44 1.53 19.11
N VAL A 198 -9.65 2.11 20.01
CA VAL A 198 -10.04 2.33 21.41
C VAL A 198 -10.88 3.60 21.52
N SER A 199 -10.51 4.63 20.77
CA SER A 199 -11.23 5.89 20.63
C SER A 199 -10.97 6.49 19.24
N ALA A 200 -11.55 7.64 18.94
CA ALA A 200 -11.26 8.36 17.70
C ALA A 200 -9.78 8.80 17.57
N SER A 201 -9.03 8.85 18.66
CA SER A 201 -7.63 9.30 18.67
C SER A 201 -6.65 8.27 19.22
N GLU A 202 -7.10 7.05 19.50
CA GLU A 202 -6.26 6.00 20.09
C GLU A 202 -6.62 4.64 19.52
N GLY A 203 -5.61 3.90 19.09
CA GLY A 203 -5.80 2.58 18.52
C GLY A 203 -4.55 2.05 17.83
N SER A 204 -4.73 0.93 17.14
CA SER A 204 -3.68 0.33 16.33
C SER A 204 -4.22 -0.23 15.02
N VAL A 205 -3.36 -0.26 14.00
CA VAL A 205 -3.62 -0.88 12.72
C VAL A 205 -2.45 -1.79 12.37
N SER A 206 -2.75 -2.98 11.90
CA SER A 206 -1.75 -3.87 11.29
C SER A 206 -2.17 -4.25 9.88
N LEU A 207 -1.20 -4.29 8.99
CA LEU A 207 -1.36 -4.69 7.60
C LEU A 207 -0.36 -5.82 7.32
N ALA A 208 -0.82 -6.88 6.65
CA ALA A 208 0.04 -7.96 6.19
C ALA A 208 -0.30 -8.32 4.74
N ALA A 209 0.72 -8.55 3.93
CA ALA A 209 0.58 -9.02 2.56
C ALA A 209 1.57 -10.16 2.30
N SER A 210 1.08 -11.31 1.87
CA SER A 210 1.93 -12.41 1.41
C SER A 210 2.59 -12.03 0.07
N SER A 211 1.80 -11.43 -0.83
CA SER A 211 2.26 -10.80 -2.07
C SER A 211 1.22 -9.76 -2.49
N PHE A 212 1.68 -8.54 -2.70
CA PHE A 212 0.87 -7.45 -3.23
C PHE A 212 1.69 -6.66 -4.25
N SER A 213 1.15 -6.51 -5.45
CA SER A 213 1.80 -5.81 -6.54
C SER A 213 1.08 -4.52 -6.87
N GLN A 214 1.86 -3.46 -7.07
CA GLN A 214 1.38 -2.15 -7.45
C GLN A 214 2.11 -1.65 -8.68
N THR A 215 1.37 -0.99 -9.56
CA THR A 215 1.92 -0.22 -10.68
C THR A 215 1.40 1.21 -10.59
N SER A 216 2.31 2.17 -10.66
CA SER A 216 1.98 3.60 -10.68
C SER A 216 2.59 4.25 -11.90
N VAL A 217 1.82 5.11 -12.58
CA VAL A 217 2.28 5.91 -13.72
C VAL A 217 2.18 7.36 -13.34
N PHE A 218 3.32 8.05 -13.31
CA PHE A 218 3.41 9.46 -12.99
C PHE A 218 4.36 10.16 -13.98
N GLY A 219 3.92 11.27 -14.57
CA GLY A 219 4.72 12.02 -15.55
C GLY A 219 5.18 11.18 -16.76
N GLY A 220 4.42 10.14 -17.13
CA GLY A 220 4.77 9.22 -18.23
C GLY A 220 5.79 8.13 -17.82
N THR A 221 6.25 8.12 -16.57
CA THR A 221 7.14 7.07 -16.05
C THR A 221 6.33 6.04 -15.29
N THR A 222 6.59 4.75 -15.57
CA THR A 222 5.95 3.63 -14.90
C THR A 222 6.85 3.11 -13.78
N TYR A 223 6.30 3.05 -12.58
CA TYR A 223 6.92 2.46 -11.40
C TYR A 223 6.16 1.20 -11.01
N GLN A 224 6.89 0.11 -10.80
CA GLN A 224 6.32 -1.14 -10.33
C GLN A 224 6.94 -1.51 -8.99
N ARG A 225 6.10 -2.00 -8.07
CA ARG A 225 6.53 -2.47 -6.74
C ARG A 225 5.78 -3.73 -6.39
N THR A 226 6.48 -4.69 -5.80
CA THR A 226 5.89 -5.89 -5.21
C THR A 226 6.33 -5.99 -3.76
N LEU A 227 5.37 -6.12 -2.86
CA LEU A 227 5.57 -6.39 -1.44
C LEU A 227 5.41 -7.90 -1.21
N THR A 228 6.38 -8.55 -0.59
CA THR A 228 6.34 -9.98 -0.29
C THR A 228 6.62 -10.22 1.19
N SER A 229 5.82 -11.09 1.82
CA SER A 229 5.91 -11.37 3.27
C SER A 229 5.94 -10.07 4.08
N TYR A 230 5.18 -9.09 3.63
CA TYR A 230 5.19 -7.73 4.16
C TYR A 230 4.28 -7.64 5.37
N GLN A 231 4.77 -7.00 6.40
CA GLN A 231 4.03 -6.72 7.63
C GLN A 231 4.33 -5.29 8.07
N ALA A 232 3.30 -4.61 8.45
CA ALA A 232 3.42 -3.26 8.91
C ALA A 232 2.44 -3.04 10.06
N TYR A 233 2.87 -2.29 11.06
CA TYR A 233 2.13 -2.01 12.28
C TYR A 233 2.21 -0.53 12.61
N SER A 234 1.07 0.05 12.98
CA SER A 234 0.97 1.41 13.47
C SER A 234 0.15 1.42 14.75
N ASN A 235 0.67 2.08 15.76
CA ASN A 235 -0.06 2.44 16.98
C ASN A 235 -0.18 3.96 17.04
N PHE A 236 -1.37 4.48 17.28
CA PHE A 236 -1.62 5.92 17.35
C PHE A 236 -2.29 6.28 18.66
N THR A 237 -1.90 7.42 19.18
CA THR A 237 -2.48 8.09 20.34
C THR A 237 -2.74 9.55 20.01
N SER A 238 -3.39 10.29 20.90
CA SER A 238 -3.53 11.75 20.75
C SER A 238 -2.19 12.51 20.65
N LEU A 239 -1.08 11.89 21.13
CA LEU A 239 0.23 12.54 21.20
C LEU A 239 1.18 12.13 20.06
N ALA A 240 1.10 10.89 19.58
CA ALA A 240 2.05 10.36 18.61
C ALA A 240 1.52 9.15 17.85
N THR A 241 2.12 8.92 16.69
CA THR A 241 1.99 7.67 15.93
C THR A 241 3.33 6.94 15.93
N THR A 242 3.31 5.65 16.25
CA THR A 242 4.48 4.76 16.24
C THR A 242 4.30 3.73 15.13
N THR A 243 5.28 3.61 14.22
CA THR A 243 5.18 2.74 13.04
C THR A 243 6.36 1.80 12.93
N SER A 244 6.12 0.55 12.54
CA SER A 244 7.14 -0.44 12.20
C SER A 244 6.77 -1.22 10.94
N VAL A 245 7.78 -1.63 10.18
CA VAL A 245 7.63 -2.33 8.89
C VAL A 245 8.66 -3.44 8.80
N ASN A 246 8.24 -4.62 8.31
CA ASN A 246 9.11 -5.74 7.97
C ASN A 246 8.62 -6.37 6.65
N GLY A 247 9.51 -6.96 5.89
CA GLY A 247 9.15 -7.67 4.65
C GLY A 247 10.13 -7.43 3.52
N THR A 248 9.79 -7.87 2.34
CA THR A 248 10.62 -7.72 1.14
C THR A 248 9.93 -6.81 0.14
N VAL A 249 10.68 -5.87 -0.40
CA VAL A 249 10.26 -4.96 -1.46
C VAL A 249 11.07 -5.23 -2.72
N THR A 250 10.38 -5.54 -3.81
CA THR A 250 10.95 -5.58 -5.17
C THR A 250 10.45 -4.34 -5.91
N SER A 251 11.33 -3.60 -6.58
CA SER A 251 10.94 -2.35 -7.24
C SER A 251 11.64 -2.15 -8.57
N SER A 252 10.94 -1.56 -9.53
CA SER A 252 11.53 -1.12 -10.81
C SER A 252 12.59 -0.03 -10.62
N ALA A 253 12.47 0.80 -9.57
CA ALA A 253 13.48 1.79 -9.21
C ALA A 253 14.79 1.14 -8.72
N LEU A 254 14.72 -0.12 -8.27
CA LEU A 254 15.87 -0.96 -7.92
C LEU A 254 16.29 -1.90 -9.07
N GLY A 255 15.87 -1.60 -10.31
CA GLY A 255 16.14 -2.45 -11.47
C GLY A 255 15.45 -3.82 -11.43
N GLY A 256 14.30 -3.93 -10.76
CA GLY A 256 13.59 -5.18 -10.54
C GLY A 256 14.21 -6.08 -9.47
N ARG A 257 15.15 -5.56 -8.70
CA ARG A 257 15.78 -6.26 -7.56
C ARG A 257 15.02 -6.04 -6.27
N SER A 258 15.32 -6.85 -5.27
CA SER A 258 14.68 -6.81 -3.96
C SER A 258 15.60 -6.39 -2.84
N VAL A 259 15.00 -5.86 -1.77
CA VAL A 259 15.62 -5.64 -0.47
C VAL A 259 14.68 -6.10 0.63
N SER A 260 15.23 -6.66 1.70
CA SER A 260 14.47 -7.03 2.90
C SER A 260 14.51 -5.89 3.90
N LEU A 261 13.35 -5.47 4.37
CA LEU A 261 13.17 -4.38 5.33
C LEU A 261 12.95 -4.92 6.73
N ALA A 262 13.55 -4.30 7.72
CA ALA A 262 13.30 -4.54 9.13
C ALA A 262 13.40 -3.24 9.92
N THR A 263 12.35 -2.88 10.63
CA THR A 263 12.38 -1.80 11.61
C THR A 263 13.07 -2.29 12.88
N THR A 264 14.21 -1.70 13.22
CA THR A 264 14.99 -2.04 14.42
C THR A 264 14.59 -1.20 15.64
N THR A 265 14.16 0.03 15.40
CA THR A 265 13.53 0.93 16.37
C THR A 265 12.31 1.55 15.72
N PRO A 266 11.11 1.41 16.29
CA PRO A 266 9.90 1.98 15.69
C PRO A 266 10.04 3.47 15.42
N PHE A 267 9.51 3.92 14.27
CA PHE A 267 9.46 5.34 13.93
C PHE A 267 8.36 6.02 14.72
N VAL A 268 8.69 7.09 15.42
CA VAL A 268 7.77 7.87 16.24
C VAL A 268 7.59 9.25 15.65
N ARG A 269 6.36 9.55 15.26
CA ARG A 269 5.92 10.85 14.75
C ARG A 269 4.97 11.50 15.75
N ALA A 270 5.33 12.65 16.28
CA ALA A 270 4.46 13.43 17.16
C ALA A 270 3.17 13.88 16.43
N SER A 271 2.08 14.03 17.16
CA SER A 271 0.82 14.56 16.61
C SER A 271 1.07 15.95 15.99
N GLY A 272 0.58 16.15 14.76
CA GLY A 272 0.80 17.38 14.00
C GLY A 272 2.17 17.51 13.34
N ALA A 273 3.14 16.64 13.60
CA ALA A 273 4.41 16.61 12.86
C ALA A 273 4.22 15.92 11.50
N LEU A 274 4.98 16.38 10.49
CA LEU A 274 4.95 15.76 9.16
C LEU A 274 5.77 14.45 9.12
N TYR A 275 6.90 14.40 9.85
CA TYR A 275 7.85 13.30 9.79
C TYR A 275 8.23 12.80 11.18
N PRO A 276 8.70 11.54 11.30
CA PRO A 276 9.16 11.00 12.57
C PRO A 276 10.48 11.66 13.02
N ALA A 277 10.60 11.88 14.32
CA ALA A 277 11.80 12.42 14.94
C ALA A 277 12.71 11.34 15.57
N VAL A 278 12.20 10.13 15.71
CA VAL A 278 12.89 8.96 16.28
C VAL A 278 12.54 7.75 15.43
N GLY A 279 13.45 6.82 15.30
CA GLY A 279 13.23 5.54 14.63
C GLY A 279 14.41 5.10 13.79
N GLN A 280 14.49 3.79 13.56
CA GLN A 280 15.53 3.20 12.75
C GLN A 280 15.01 1.98 12.00
N ALA A 281 15.38 1.86 10.73
CA ALA A 281 15.16 0.68 9.92
C ALA A 281 16.42 0.28 9.17
N THR A 282 16.47 -0.98 8.78
CA THR A 282 17.54 -1.54 7.94
C THR A 282 16.92 -2.17 6.70
N ALA A 283 17.46 -1.84 5.54
CA ALA A 283 17.21 -2.55 4.28
C ALA A 283 18.43 -3.43 3.98
N THR A 284 18.21 -4.74 3.88
CA THR A 284 19.27 -5.73 3.62
C THR A 284 19.18 -6.20 2.17
N GLY A 285 20.31 -6.14 1.47
CA GLY A 285 20.47 -6.59 0.10
C GLY A 285 21.23 -7.91 -0.02
N ALA A 286 21.87 -8.13 -1.17
CA ALA A 286 22.70 -9.29 -1.43
C ALA A 286 23.92 -9.33 -0.51
N SER A 287 24.43 -10.55 -0.26
CA SER A 287 25.66 -10.79 0.51
C SER A 287 25.67 -10.17 1.92
N GLY A 288 24.50 -9.87 2.48
CA GLY A 288 24.37 -9.28 3.82
C GLY A 288 24.62 -7.77 3.88
N GLY A 289 24.87 -7.11 2.74
CA GLY A 289 24.98 -5.65 2.68
C GLY A 289 23.74 -4.96 3.24
N ARG A 290 23.91 -3.79 3.86
CA ARG A 290 22.83 -3.09 4.59
C ARG A 290 22.80 -1.60 4.29
N VAL A 291 21.59 -1.05 4.26
CA VAL A 291 21.34 0.38 4.35
C VAL A 291 20.60 0.64 5.65
N ARG A 292 21.19 1.40 6.56
CA ARG A 292 20.56 1.83 7.80
C ARG A 292 19.94 3.21 7.59
N ILE A 293 18.71 3.38 8.04
CA ILE A 293 17.93 4.61 7.94
C ILE A 293 17.55 5.02 9.34
N SER A 294 18.07 6.15 9.83
CA SER A 294 17.86 6.61 11.19
C SER A 294 17.28 8.02 11.20
N ALA A 295 16.11 8.21 11.81
CA ALA A 295 15.57 9.53 12.08
C ALA A 295 16.52 10.28 13.03
N LEU A 296 17.00 11.46 12.64
CA LEU A 296 17.80 12.33 13.51
C LEU A 296 16.90 13.31 14.26
N ASP A 297 15.90 13.84 13.56
CA ASP A 297 14.89 14.75 14.05
C ASP A 297 13.68 14.76 13.10
N GLY A 298 12.65 15.58 13.39
CA GLY A 298 11.45 15.71 12.55
C GLY A 298 11.68 16.36 11.18
N SER A 299 12.91 16.63 10.77
CA SER A 299 13.27 17.26 9.49
C SER A 299 14.29 16.44 8.70
N THR A 300 15.18 15.72 9.39
CA THR A 300 16.35 15.06 8.80
C THR A 300 16.47 13.60 9.16
N VAL A 301 17.06 12.84 8.25
CA VAL A 301 17.31 11.41 8.35
C VAL A 301 18.76 11.12 7.93
N LEU A 302 19.43 10.27 8.69
CA LEU A 302 20.74 9.71 8.36
C LEU A 302 20.56 8.40 7.61
N ILE A 303 21.24 8.27 6.48
CA ILE A 303 21.30 7.06 5.67
C ILE A 303 22.74 6.59 5.63
N GLU A 304 22.99 5.34 6.00
CA GLU A 304 24.31 4.76 6.11
C GLU A 304 24.38 3.46 5.32
N LEU A 305 25.51 3.21 4.66
CA LEU A 305 25.77 2.04 3.83
C LEU A 305 26.85 1.17 4.45
N ASP A 306 26.55 -0.10 4.68
CA ASP A 306 27.44 -1.22 4.88
C ASP A 306 27.34 -2.11 3.64
N ALA A 307 28.22 -1.91 2.65
CA ALA A 307 28.12 -2.55 1.36
C ALA A 307 28.52 -4.03 1.38
N ASN A 308 29.45 -4.40 2.25
CA ASN A 308 30.01 -5.75 2.32
C ASN A 308 29.37 -6.63 3.41
N GLY A 309 28.56 -6.07 4.29
CA GLY A 309 27.84 -6.78 5.35
C GLY A 309 28.69 -7.11 6.56
N ASP A 310 29.83 -6.45 6.78
CA ASP A 310 30.73 -6.71 7.90
C ASP A 310 30.30 -6.00 9.21
N GLY A 311 29.28 -5.13 9.13
CA GLY A 311 28.73 -4.36 10.24
C GLY A 311 29.36 -2.98 10.39
N SER A 312 30.35 -2.63 9.58
CA SER A 312 30.93 -1.28 9.50
C SER A 312 30.21 -0.51 8.39
N TYR A 313 29.91 0.75 8.63
CA TYR A 313 29.24 1.61 7.62
C TYR A 313 30.30 2.48 6.96
N GLU A 314 30.60 2.21 5.66
CA GLU A 314 31.67 2.88 4.91
C GLU A 314 31.23 4.26 4.41
N GLU A 315 29.93 4.43 4.18
CA GLU A 315 29.39 5.68 3.65
C GLU A 315 28.16 6.13 4.46
N SER A 316 27.98 7.44 4.53
CA SER A 316 26.79 8.01 5.13
C SER A 316 26.41 9.32 4.46
N THR A 317 25.13 9.66 4.51
CA THR A 317 24.59 10.95 4.08
C THR A 317 23.39 11.34 4.94
N THR A 318 23.25 12.63 5.20
CA THR A 318 22.03 13.18 5.81
C THR A 318 21.17 13.78 4.71
N ARG A 319 19.88 13.53 4.78
CA ARG A 319 18.87 14.04 3.84
C ARG A 319 17.71 14.66 4.59
N LEU A 320 17.00 15.57 3.91
CA LEU A 320 15.69 16.01 4.38
C LEU A 320 14.66 14.90 4.13
N TRP A 321 13.77 14.66 5.06
CA TRP A 321 12.65 13.75 4.88
C TRP A 321 11.87 14.05 3.60
N SER A 322 11.58 15.33 3.32
CA SER A 322 10.86 15.78 2.12
C SER A 322 11.53 15.46 0.79
N SER A 323 12.79 15.02 0.79
CA SER A 323 13.50 14.59 -0.42
C SER A 323 13.46 13.08 -0.65
N LEU A 324 12.89 12.33 0.29
CA LEU A 324 12.87 10.86 0.29
C LEU A 324 11.46 10.28 0.19
N VAL A 325 10.43 11.05 0.54
CA VAL A 325 9.01 10.63 0.57
C VAL A 325 8.14 11.57 -0.26
#